data_4ea382c666e3c1884a71e72b6dd00fb2
#
_entry.id   4ea382c666e3c1884a71e72b6dd00fb2
#
_cell.length_a   1.000
_cell.length_b   1.000
_cell.length_c   1.000
_cell.angle_alpha   90.00
_cell.angle_beta   90.00
_cell.angle_gamma   90.00
#
_symmetry.space_group_name_H-M   'P 1'
#
loop_
_entity.id
_entity.type
_entity.pdbx_description
1 polymer ?
#
loop_
_entity_poly.entity_id
_entity_poly.type
_entity_poly.pdbx_seq_one_letter_code
_entity_poly.pdbx_strand_id
1 'polypeptide(L)'
;MTRHWAAYAIAGAVLIALPFVHRDPYHLHILILILIWSFAYTSWSMMGRFGLVSLGHGGFMGIGAYVTALLWNHLGLSPWLGIPIALLCAGALALVVAYPCFRFRITGHYFVLVTLALSGIVLQVITATRDWTGGSLGYTPEATKGSHLVALQFSDKTTWYLIALGVWAIGIAIWYRVDRSMARYALDAISEDEDAAAAAGVNVTFEKLRITVISALMTAFAGALYCQYQMFISPDTVSGIAVSLQMVFAVVVGGIYVAFGPTVGAVITIMLAEGLRIGFGTKAVGWDNLVYGLLLVLFIIFLPKGILGSLLDRARVRRVPPAAPKPQAVPLARAPSASASSPP
;
A
#
# COMPACT_ATOMS: atom_id res chain seq x y z
N MET A 1 -5.65 18.71 23.26
CA MET A 1 -4.56 18.07 22.49
C MET A 1 -3.84 16.95 23.27
N THR A 2 -3.61 17.08 24.56
CA THR A 2 -2.86 16.13 25.41
C THR A 2 -3.48 14.72 25.51
N ARG A 3 -4.80 14.60 25.50
CA ARG A 3 -5.51 13.31 25.71
C ARG A 3 -5.33 12.30 24.54
N HIS A 4 -5.14 12.78 23.33
CA HIS A 4 -4.91 11.90 22.17
C HIS A 4 -3.47 11.37 22.11
N TRP A 5 -2.48 12.15 22.55
CA TRP A 5 -1.09 11.72 22.60
C TRP A 5 -0.88 10.59 23.62
N ALA A 6 -1.56 10.66 24.76
CA ALA A 6 -1.51 9.60 25.76
C ALA A 6 -2.11 8.28 25.20
N ALA A 7 -3.21 8.34 24.46
CA ALA A 7 -3.79 7.14 23.84
C ALA A 7 -2.85 6.51 22.79
N TYR A 8 -2.19 7.31 21.96
CA TYR A 8 -1.21 6.80 20.99
C TYR A 8 0.04 6.22 21.68
N ALA A 9 0.51 6.85 22.75
CA ALA A 9 1.64 6.35 23.54
C ALA A 9 1.30 5.02 24.21
N ILE A 10 0.11 4.89 24.79
CA ILE A 10 -0.34 3.64 25.39
C ILE A 10 -0.48 2.54 24.35
N ALA A 11 -1.09 2.83 23.19
CA ALA A 11 -1.21 1.86 22.10
C ALA A 11 0.17 1.41 21.59
N GLY A 12 1.11 2.33 21.43
CA GLY A 12 2.51 2.01 21.06
C GLY A 12 3.21 1.16 22.12
N ALA A 13 3.04 1.49 23.40
CA ALA A 13 3.62 0.70 24.49
C ALA A 13 3.04 -0.72 24.54
N VAL A 14 1.74 -0.88 24.33
CA VAL A 14 1.09 -2.20 24.27
C VAL A 14 1.62 -3.02 23.10
N LEU A 15 1.78 -2.42 21.91
CA LEU A 15 2.35 -3.11 20.75
C LEU A 15 3.81 -3.53 21.00
N ILE A 16 4.63 -2.69 21.64
CA ILE A 16 6.01 -3.04 21.98
C ILE A 16 6.06 -4.14 23.05
N ALA A 17 5.17 -4.13 24.03
CA ALA A 17 5.13 -5.12 25.10
C ALA A 17 4.58 -6.50 24.65
N LEU A 18 3.80 -6.53 23.57
CA LEU A 18 3.08 -7.72 23.12
C LEU A 18 3.98 -8.95 22.90
N PRO A 19 5.18 -8.90 22.27
CA PRO A 19 6.03 -10.06 22.07
C PRO A 19 6.67 -10.58 23.34
N PHE A 20 6.74 -9.77 24.41
CA PHE A 20 7.29 -10.17 25.70
C PHE A 20 6.27 -10.91 26.55
N VAL A 21 4.97 -10.60 26.36
CA VAL A 21 3.86 -11.25 27.05
C VAL A 21 3.44 -12.53 26.31
N HIS A 22 3.33 -12.46 24.99
CA HIS A 22 2.86 -13.57 24.15
C HIS A 22 4.02 -14.09 23.30
N ARG A 23 4.68 -15.17 23.77
CA ARG A 23 5.91 -15.72 23.18
C ARG A 23 5.67 -16.88 22.19
N ASP A 24 4.41 -17.18 21.85
CA ASP A 24 4.12 -18.24 20.89
C ASP A 24 4.73 -17.90 19.51
N PRO A 25 5.64 -18.73 19.00
CA PRO A 25 6.31 -18.49 17.73
C PRO A 25 5.36 -18.39 16.53
N TYR A 26 4.24 -19.09 16.57
CA TYR A 26 3.26 -19.06 15.49
C TYR A 26 2.51 -17.72 15.43
N HIS A 27 2.02 -17.24 16.57
CA HIS A 27 1.33 -15.95 16.63
C HIS A 27 2.27 -14.79 16.29
N LEU A 28 3.53 -14.83 16.77
CA LEU A 28 4.52 -13.82 16.40
C LEU A 28 4.82 -13.82 14.91
N HIS A 29 4.87 -15.02 14.26
CA HIS A 29 5.06 -15.12 12.82
C HIS A 29 3.93 -14.41 12.05
N ILE A 30 2.68 -14.66 12.42
CA ILE A 30 1.52 -14.01 11.78
C ILE A 30 1.56 -12.49 11.98
N LEU A 31 1.89 -12.02 13.19
CA LEU A 31 1.99 -10.59 13.48
C LEU A 31 3.11 -9.92 12.66
N ILE A 32 4.27 -10.55 12.50
CA ILE A 32 5.36 -10.04 11.67
C ILE A 32 4.90 -9.92 10.22
N LEU A 33 4.23 -10.94 9.68
CA LEU A 33 3.69 -10.88 8.32
C LEU A 33 2.66 -9.75 8.17
N ILE A 34 1.74 -9.59 9.14
CA ILE A 34 0.77 -8.50 9.14
C ILE A 34 1.48 -7.14 9.08
N LEU A 35 2.56 -6.93 9.84
CA LEU A 35 3.28 -5.67 9.88
C LEU A 35 4.03 -5.40 8.56
N ILE A 36 4.73 -6.40 8.00
CA ILE A 36 5.45 -6.27 6.72
C ILE A 36 4.47 -5.98 5.58
N TRP A 37 3.39 -6.76 5.48
CA TRP A 37 2.37 -6.55 4.46
C TRP A 37 1.60 -5.25 4.67
N SER A 38 1.33 -4.83 5.91
CA SER A 38 0.73 -3.52 6.19
C SER A 38 1.57 -2.38 5.64
N PHE A 39 2.90 -2.48 5.76
CA PHE A 39 3.82 -1.50 5.19
C PHE A 39 3.76 -1.51 3.65
N ALA A 40 3.77 -2.69 3.02
CA ALA A 40 3.62 -2.84 1.57
C ALA A 40 2.27 -2.29 1.08
N TYR A 41 1.17 -2.54 1.79
CA TYR A 41 -0.15 -2.03 1.45
C TYR A 41 -0.25 -0.51 1.66
N THR A 42 0.43 0.01 2.69
CA THR A 42 0.54 1.47 2.91
C THR A 42 1.25 2.13 1.74
N SER A 43 2.30 1.51 1.18
CA SER A 43 2.99 2.05 0.01
C SER A 43 2.06 2.18 -1.20
N TRP A 44 1.24 1.17 -1.47
CA TRP A 44 0.26 1.21 -2.55
C TRP A 44 -0.81 2.28 -2.31
N SER A 45 -1.31 2.40 -1.07
CA SER A 45 -2.33 3.40 -0.73
C SER A 45 -1.87 4.84 -0.94
N MET A 46 -0.55 5.08 -0.87
CA MET A 46 0.04 6.41 -1.06
C MET A 46 -0.28 7.02 -2.41
N MET A 47 -0.32 6.21 -3.47
CA MET A 47 -0.66 6.70 -4.81
C MET A 47 -2.11 6.34 -5.19
N GLY A 48 -2.61 5.19 -4.74
CA GLY A 48 -3.96 4.72 -5.08
C GLY A 48 -5.06 5.68 -4.64
N ARG A 49 -4.90 6.35 -3.49
CA ARG A 49 -5.87 7.32 -2.96
C ARG A 49 -6.03 8.59 -3.82
N PHE A 50 -5.07 8.88 -4.69
CA PHE A 50 -5.12 9.98 -5.66
C PHE A 50 -5.51 9.53 -7.07
N GLY A 51 -6.17 8.37 -7.19
CA GLY A 51 -6.61 7.84 -8.48
C GLY A 51 -5.51 7.19 -9.33
N LEU A 52 -4.27 7.15 -8.85
CA LEU A 52 -3.16 6.49 -9.54
C LEU A 52 -3.14 4.99 -9.21
N VAL A 53 -4.10 4.26 -9.75
CA VAL A 53 -4.18 2.81 -9.55
C VAL A 53 -3.07 2.12 -10.32
N SER A 54 -2.25 1.34 -9.63
CA SER A 54 -1.11 0.62 -10.22
C SER A 54 -1.17 -0.87 -9.89
N LEU A 55 -0.95 -1.71 -10.88
CA LEU A 55 -0.75 -3.15 -10.74
C LEU A 55 0.73 -3.55 -10.91
N GLY A 56 1.64 -2.57 -10.81
CA GLY A 56 3.10 -2.76 -10.91
C GLY A 56 3.81 -3.05 -9.59
N HIS A 57 3.11 -2.97 -8.47
CA HIS A 57 3.73 -3.08 -7.14
C HIS A 57 4.35 -4.44 -6.86
N GLY A 58 3.78 -5.53 -7.40
CA GLY A 58 4.42 -6.84 -7.36
C GLY A 58 5.81 -6.84 -8.03
N GLY A 59 5.97 -6.09 -9.13
CA GLY A 59 7.29 -5.93 -9.76
C GLY A 59 8.29 -5.24 -8.84
N PHE A 60 7.91 -4.15 -8.18
CA PHE A 60 8.79 -3.46 -7.23
C PHE A 60 9.12 -4.31 -6.01
N MET A 61 8.16 -5.05 -5.48
CA MET A 61 8.38 -5.99 -4.38
C MET A 61 9.35 -7.11 -4.77
N GLY A 62 9.19 -7.68 -5.97
CA GLY A 62 10.07 -8.68 -6.54
C GLY A 62 11.51 -8.16 -6.71
N ILE A 63 11.70 -6.95 -7.24
CA ILE A 63 13.02 -6.32 -7.34
C ILE A 63 13.66 -6.16 -5.96
N GLY A 64 12.91 -5.65 -4.99
CA GLY A 64 13.39 -5.49 -3.62
C GLY A 64 13.89 -6.81 -3.01
N ALA A 65 13.11 -7.87 -3.17
CA ALA A 65 13.42 -9.18 -2.64
C ALA A 65 14.62 -9.84 -3.36
N TYR A 66 14.55 -9.95 -4.69
CA TYR A 66 15.55 -10.67 -5.48
C TYR A 66 16.89 -9.95 -5.55
N VAL A 67 16.91 -8.62 -5.77
CA VAL A 67 18.17 -7.88 -5.83
C VAL A 67 18.92 -7.98 -4.50
N THR A 68 18.22 -7.86 -3.38
CA THR A 68 18.84 -7.99 -2.06
C THR A 68 19.43 -9.40 -1.84
N ALA A 69 18.68 -10.44 -2.20
CA ALA A 69 19.13 -11.84 -2.06
C ALA A 69 20.29 -12.19 -2.99
N LEU A 70 20.24 -11.72 -4.25
CA LEU A 70 21.29 -11.96 -5.24
C LEU A 70 22.61 -11.28 -4.87
N LEU A 71 22.55 -10.04 -4.38
CA LEU A 71 23.74 -9.31 -3.94
C LEU A 71 24.39 -9.99 -2.72
N TRP A 72 23.58 -10.56 -1.82
CA TRP A 72 24.10 -11.32 -0.69
C TRP A 72 24.78 -12.62 -1.15
N ASN A 73 24.11 -13.45 -1.93
CA ASN A 73 24.62 -14.77 -2.30
C ASN A 73 25.79 -14.71 -3.29
N HIS A 74 25.75 -13.82 -4.30
CA HIS A 74 26.78 -13.77 -5.34
C HIS A 74 27.96 -12.85 -5.03
N LEU A 75 27.72 -11.73 -4.31
CA LEU A 75 28.74 -10.74 -4.04
C LEU A 75 29.12 -10.66 -2.56
N GLY A 76 28.44 -11.41 -1.67
CA GLY A 76 28.66 -11.33 -0.22
C GLY A 76 28.32 -9.98 0.38
N LEU A 77 27.58 -9.12 -0.37
CA LEU A 77 27.22 -7.79 0.09
C LEU A 77 26.13 -7.88 1.17
N SER A 78 26.43 -7.31 2.34
CA SER A 78 25.47 -7.24 3.43
C SER A 78 24.13 -6.65 2.98
N PRO A 79 22.98 -7.17 3.46
CA PRO A 79 21.67 -6.61 3.16
C PRO A 79 21.55 -5.12 3.48
N TRP A 80 22.32 -4.60 4.41
CA TRP A 80 22.42 -3.14 4.69
C TRP A 80 22.87 -2.30 3.48
N LEU A 81 23.72 -2.86 2.61
CA LEU A 81 24.11 -2.26 1.33
C LEU A 81 23.23 -2.77 0.19
N GLY A 82 22.81 -4.04 0.24
CA GLY A 82 21.94 -4.64 -0.77
C GLY A 82 20.57 -3.97 -0.88
N ILE A 83 19.96 -3.62 0.26
CA ILE A 83 18.66 -2.95 0.29
C ILE A 83 18.71 -1.57 -0.40
N PRO A 84 19.63 -0.63 -0.08
CA PRO A 84 19.74 0.62 -0.82
C PRO A 84 19.92 0.44 -2.34
N ILE A 85 20.71 -0.54 -2.77
CA ILE A 85 20.89 -0.85 -4.21
C ILE A 85 19.58 -1.35 -4.81
N ALA A 86 18.87 -2.26 -4.14
CA ALA A 86 17.56 -2.74 -4.57
C ALA A 86 16.53 -1.59 -4.68
N LEU A 87 16.55 -0.65 -3.73
CA LEU A 87 15.72 0.55 -3.78
C LEU A 87 16.06 1.44 -4.98
N LEU A 88 17.35 1.64 -5.27
CA LEU A 88 17.79 2.40 -6.45
C LEU A 88 17.31 1.72 -7.75
N CYS A 89 17.43 0.39 -7.85
CA CYS A 89 16.92 -0.36 -9.02
C CYS A 89 15.41 -0.19 -9.19
N ALA A 90 14.64 -0.33 -8.08
CA ALA A 90 13.19 -0.17 -8.12
C ALA A 90 12.78 1.28 -8.44
N GLY A 91 13.47 2.27 -7.87
CA GLY A 91 13.26 3.68 -8.14
C GLY A 91 13.58 4.06 -9.60
N ALA A 92 14.69 3.55 -10.13
CA ALA A 92 15.07 3.73 -11.53
C ALA A 92 14.01 3.12 -12.47
N LEU A 93 13.55 1.91 -12.20
CA LEU A 93 12.50 1.28 -12.99
C LEU A 93 11.18 2.05 -12.90
N ALA A 94 10.82 2.53 -11.71
CA ALA A 94 9.64 3.38 -11.53
C ALA A 94 9.75 4.67 -12.36
N LEU A 95 10.91 5.31 -12.39
CA LEU A 95 11.16 6.50 -13.21
C LEU A 95 11.07 6.20 -14.72
N VAL A 96 11.71 5.13 -15.17
CA VAL A 96 11.73 4.74 -16.60
C VAL A 96 10.33 4.46 -17.12
N VAL A 97 9.44 3.86 -16.29
CA VAL A 97 8.09 3.51 -16.71
C VAL A 97 7.10 4.66 -16.47
N ALA A 98 7.14 5.28 -15.31
CA ALA A 98 6.14 6.28 -14.94
C ALA A 98 6.39 7.65 -15.61
N TYR A 99 7.65 8.03 -15.86
CA TYR A 99 7.95 9.31 -16.51
C TYR A 99 7.34 9.43 -17.92
N PRO A 100 7.52 8.47 -18.85
CA PRO A 100 6.83 8.51 -20.14
C PRO A 100 5.31 8.53 -19.99
N CYS A 101 4.76 7.69 -19.08
CA CYS A 101 3.31 7.64 -18.87
C CYS A 101 2.76 9.03 -18.50
N PHE A 102 3.35 9.70 -17.54
CA PHE A 102 2.86 10.99 -17.09
C PHE A 102 3.19 12.12 -18.06
N ARG A 103 4.33 12.03 -18.76
CA ARG A 103 4.71 13.00 -19.79
C ARG A 103 3.77 13.00 -20.99
N PHE A 104 3.31 11.81 -21.39
CA PHE A 104 2.36 11.62 -22.50
C PHE A 104 0.90 11.57 -22.02
N ARG A 105 0.64 11.93 -20.76
CA ARG A 105 -0.70 11.96 -20.17
C ARG A 105 -1.44 10.63 -20.24
N ILE A 106 -0.71 9.53 -20.11
CA ILE A 106 -1.29 8.19 -19.99
C ILE A 106 -1.87 8.06 -18.59
N THR A 107 -3.19 8.05 -18.47
CA THR A 107 -3.92 8.06 -17.20
C THR A 107 -4.99 6.99 -17.15
N GLY A 108 -5.60 6.79 -15.99
CA GLY A 108 -6.71 5.86 -15.81
C GLY A 108 -6.35 4.41 -16.19
N HIS A 109 -7.19 3.78 -16.97
CA HIS A 109 -7.05 2.37 -17.34
C HIS A 109 -5.76 2.05 -18.12
N TYR A 110 -5.28 2.98 -18.94
CA TYR A 110 -4.03 2.76 -19.70
C TYR A 110 -2.81 2.71 -18.78
N PHE A 111 -2.78 3.55 -17.74
CA PHE A 111 -1.72 3.48 -16.73
C PHE A 111 -1.75 2.16 -15.94
N VAL A 112 -2.94 1.65 -15.61
CA VAL A 112 -3.12 0.33 -14.99
C VAL A 112 -2.55 -0.77 -15.88
N LEU A 113 -2.83 -0.76 -17.19
CA LEU A 113 -2.32 -1.76 -18.13
C LEU A 113 -0.80 -1.71 -18.27
N VAL A 114 -0.20 -0.51 -18.35
CA VAL A 114 1.27 -0.36 -18.40
C VAL A 114 1.92 -0.93 -17.14
N THR A 115 1.38 -0.61 -15.97
CA THR A 115 1.93 -1.10 -14.69
C THR A 115 1.68 -2.60 -14.49
N LEU A 116 0.57 -3.14 -15.02
CA LEU A 116 0.31 -4.58 -15.05
C LEU A 116 1.35 -5.30 -15.91
N ALA A 117 1.63 -4.77 -17.11
CA ALA A 117 2.67 -5.31 -17.99
C ALA A 117 4.05 -5.26 -17.30
N LEU A 118 4.37 -4.17 -16.60
CA LEU A 118 5.60 -4.06 -15.82
C LEU A 118 5.74 -5.19 -14.80
N SER A 119 4.69 -5.47 -14.02
CA SER A 119 4.71 -6.54 -13.02
C SER A 119 4.92 -7.92 -13.68
N GLY A 120 4.28 -8.15 -14.83
CA GLY A 120 4.47 -9.36 -15.62
C GLY A 120 5.89 -9.49 -16.20
N ILE A 121 6.46 -8.39 -16.72
CA ILE A 121 7.83 -8.37 -17.23
C ILE A 121 8.83 -8.73 -16.13
N VAL A 122 8.73 -8.12 -14.96
CA VAL A 122 9.62 -8.42 -13.82
C VAL A 122 9.52 -9.89 -13.42
N LEU A 123 8.30 -10.43 -13.31
CA LEU A 123 8.06 -11.85 -13.03
C LEU A 123 8.76 -12.74 -14.08
N GLN A 124 8.59 -12.44 -15.37
CA GLN A 124 9.19 -13.22 -16.46
C GLN A 124 10.71 -13.10 -16.49
N VAL A 125 11.27 -11.93 -16.23
CA VAL A 125 12.73 -11.74 -16.13
C VAL A 125 13.29 -12.59 -15.00
N ILE A 126 12.68 -12.58 -13.80
CA ILE A 126 13.09 -13.42 -12.67
C ILE A 126 13.03 -14.91 -13.07
N THR A 127 11.96 -15.33 -13.71
CA THR A 127 11.76 -16.73 -14.09
C THR A 127 12.72 -17.17 -15.20
N ALA A 128 12.99 -16.31 -16.19
CA ALA A 128 13.85 -16.60 -17.32
C ALA A 128 15.33 -16.62 -16.93
N THR A 129 15.76 -15.84 -15.96
CA THR A 129 17.15 -15.79 -15.47
C THR A 129 17.45 -16.87 -14.44
N ARG A 130 17.00 -18.11 -14.69
CA ARG A 130 17.04 -19.23 -13.77
C ARG A 130 18.42 -19.50 -13.15
N ASP A 131 19.49 -19.34 -13.93
CA ASP A 131 20.85 -19.59 -13.47
C ASP A 131 21.29 -18.67 -12.32
N TRP A 132 20.67 -17.50 -12.21
CA TRP A 132 20.96 -16.49 -11.19
C TRP A 132 19.90 -16.47 -10.06
N THR A 133 18.63 -16.56 -10.45
CA THR A 133 17.49 -16.33 -9.54
C THR A 133 16.85 -17.63 -9.03
N GLY A 134 17.30 -18.79 -9.50
CA GLY A 134 16.61 -20.06 -9.25
C GLY A 134 15.33 -20.24 -10.10
N GLY A 135 14.90 -19.22 -10.85
CA GLY A 135 13.70 -19.26 -11.69
C GLY A 135 12.43 -19.58 -10.89
N SER A 136 11.59 -20.46 -11.44
CA SER A 136 10.33 -20.88 -10.80
C SER A 136 10.52 -21.71 -9.53
N LEU A 137 11.72 -22.24 -9.29
CA LEU A 137 12.01 -23.01 -8.06
C LEU A 137 12.15 -22.12 -6.83
N GLY A 138 12.28 -20.83 -7.04
CA GLY A 138 12.53 -19.87 -5.97
C GLY A 138 14.00 -19.73 -5.60
N TYR A 139 14.28 -18.86 -4.64
CA TYR A 139 15.62 -18.48 -4.24
C TYR A 139 15.74 -18.40 -2.72
N THR A 140 16.80 -18.97 -2.18
CA THR A 140 17.07 -18.97 -0.74
C THR A 140 18.30 -18.13 -0.46
N PRO A 141 18.22 -17.04 0.32
CA PRO A 141 19.40 -16.35 0.82
C PRO A 141 20.27 -17.30 1.65
N GLU A 142 21.58 -17.27 1.45
CA GLU A 142 22.48 -18.09 2.21
C GLU A 142 22.45 -17.75 3.69
N ALA A 143 22.39 -18.79 4.54
CA ALA A 143 22.43 -18.61 5.97
C ALA A 143 23.83 -18.09 6.39
N THR A 144 23.87 -17.04 7.22
CA THR A 144 25.12 -16.50 7.69
C THR A 144 25.81 -17.47 8.65
N LYS A 145 27.14 -17.61 8.48
CA LYS A 145 28.03 -18.24 9.46
C LYS A 145 28.70 -17.22 10.40
N GLY A 146 28.42 -15.94 10.17
CA GLY A 146 29.02 -14.81 10.88
C GLY A 146 28.04 -14.05 11.77
N SER A 147 28.18 -12.73 11.79
CA SER A 147 27.33 -11.85 12.58
C SER A 147 25.91 -11.76 12.02
N HIS A 148 24.91 -12.14 12.82
CA HIS A 148 23.49 -12.04 12.47
C HIS A 148 23.06 -10.60 12.18
N LEU A 149 23.67 -9.62 12.81
CA LEU A 149 23.42 -8.18 12.56
C LEU A 149 23.85 -7.78 11.14
N VAL A 150 25.03 -8.24 10.69
CA VAL A 150 25.56 -7.91 9.36
C VAL A 150 24.71 -8.55 8.25
N ALA A 151 24.24 -9.78 8.48
CA ALA A 151 23.42 -10.52 7.53
C ALA A 151 21.92 -10.16 7.62
N LEU A 152 21.51 -9.38 8.61
CA LEU A 152 20.09 -9.11 8.90
C LEU A 152 19.27 -10.40 9.04
N GLN A 153 19.86 -11.43 9.64
CA GLN A 153 19.27 -12.76 9.82
C GLN A 153 19.22 -13.07 11.32
N PHE A 154 18.05 -12.93 11.90
CA PHE A 154 17.82 -13.18 13.31
C PHE A 154 17.01 -14.46 13.51
N SER A 155 17.46 -15.32 14.42
CA SER A 155 16.71 -16.53 14.81
C SER A 155 15.55 -16.19 15.73
N ASP A 156 15.62 -15.09 16.46
CA ASP A 156 14.60 -14.68 17.42
C ASP A 156 13.48 -13.90 16.72
N LYS A 157 12.25 -14.43 16.85
CA LYS A 157 11.04 -13.80 16.29
C LYS A 157 10.69 -12.48 17.01
N THR A 158 11.08 -12.31 18.27
CA THR A 158 10.86 -11.05 19.00
C THR A 158 11.61 -9.90 18.33
N THR A 159 12.87 -10.12 17.96
CA THR A 159 13.68 -9.14 17.23
C THR A 159 13.06 -8.80 15.88
N TRP A 160 12.60 -9.79 15.11
CA TRP A 160 11.91 -9.56 13.85
C TRP A 160 10.59 -8.78 14.02
N TYR A 161 9.84 -9.07 15.07
CA TYR A 161 8.62 -8.34 15.38
C TYR A 161 8.90 -6.85 15.63
N LEU A 162 9.93 -6.55 16.43
CA LEU A 162 10.31 -5.16 16.73
C LEU A 162 10.80 -4.42 15.47
N ILE A 163 11.58 -5.08 14.62
CA ILE A 163 12.00 -4.53 13.32
C ILE A 163 10.77 -4.24 12.44
N ALA A 164 9.87 -5.21 12.28
CA ALA A 164 8.67 -5.05 11.48
C ALA A 164 7.74 -3.95 12.03
N LEU A 165 7.62 -3.86 13.37
CA LEU A 165 6.86 -2.80 14.03
C LEU A 165 7.47 -1.41 13.77
N GLY A 166 8.79 -1.29 13.85
CA GLY A 166 9.50 -0.05 13.53
C GLY A 166 9.30 0.37 12.07
N VAL A 167 9.40 -0.58 11.14
CA VAL A 167 9.17 -0.34 9.70
C VAL A 167 7.72 0.05 9.42
N TRP A 168 6.76 -0.64 10.03
CA TRP A 168 5.36 -0.27 9.94
C TRP A 168 5.10 1.16 10.46
N ALA A 169 5.69 1.52 11.61
CA ALA A 169 5.56 2.86 12.18
C ALA A 169 6.17 3.93 11.25
N ILE A 170 7.31 3.63 10.61
CA ILE A 170 7.91 4.49 9.58
C ILE A 170 6.95 4.65 8.39
N GLY A 171 6.32 3.58 7.92
CA GLY A 171 5.32 3.64 6.85
C GLY A 171 4.16 4.57 7.18
N ILE A 172 3.61 4.45 8.39
CA ILE A 172 2.55 5.33 8.89
C ILE A 172 3.06 6.79 9.01
N ALA A 173 4.29 7.00 9.47
CA ALA A 173 4.90 8.33 9.55
C ALA A 173 5.07 8.97 8.16
N ILE A 174 5.53 8.21 7.15
CA ILE A 174 5.63 8.67 5.76
C ILE A 174 4.23 9.04 5.23
N TRP A 175 3.22 8.19 5.50
CA TRP A 175 1.84 8.46 5.11
C TRP A 175 1.35 9.80 5.66
N TYR A 176 1.52 10.05 6.98
CA TYR A 176 1.15 11.33 7.59
C TYR A 176 1.99 12.51 7.08
N ARG A 177 3.27 12.28 6.75
CA ARG A 177 4.14 13.33 6.19
C ARG A 177 3.65 13.77 4.82
N VAL A 178 3.25 12.85 3.96
CA VAL A 178 2.66 13.16 2.65
C VAL A 178 1.28 13.80 2.84
N ASP A 179 0.45 13.28 3.75
CA ASP A 179 -0.88 13.77 4.02
C ASP A 179 -0.91 15.23 4.52
N ARG A 180 0.14 15.66 5.23
CA ARG A 180 0.30 17.03 5.73
C ARG A 180 1.12 17.95 4.82
N SER A 181 1.60 17.45 3.69
CA SER A 181 2.43 18.21 2.76
C SER A 181 1.58 18.92 1.70
N MET A 182 2.18 19.95 1.05
CA MET A 182 1.56 20.62 -0.11
C MET A 182 1.36 19.66 -1.28
N ALA A 183 2.16 18.61 -1.39
CA ALA A 183 2.01 17.57 -2.42
C ALA A 183 0.63 16.89 -2.36
N ARG A 184 0.04 16.73 -1.18
CA ARG A 184 -1.33 16.22 -1.05
C ARG A 184 -2.33 17.09 -1.79
N TYR A 185 -2.33 18.40 -1.52
CA TYR A 185 -3.28 19.33 -2.15
C TYR A 185 -3.08 19.40 -3.66
N ALA A 186 -1.83 19.32 -4.12
CA ALA A 186 -1.51 19.25 -5.54
C ALA A 186 -2.06 17.95 -6.17
N LEU A 187 -1.86 16.78 -5.52
CA LEU A 187 -2.35 15.50 -6.01
C LEU A 187 -3.88 15.39 -5.93
N ASP A 188 -4.53 15.95 -4.90
CA ASP A 188 -5.99 16.03 -4.82
C ASP A 188 -6.55 16.85 -5.99
N ALA A 189 -5.96 18.03 -6.27
CA ALA A 189 -6.35 18.86 -7.41
C ALA A 189 -6.14 18.14 -8.77
N ILE A 190 -5.03 17.45 -8.93
CA ILE A 190 -4.73 16.64 -10.12
C ILE A 190 -5.75 15.51 -10.30
N SER A 191 -6.20 14.90 -9.21
CA SER A 191 -7.17 13.80 -9.26
C SER A 191 -8.57 14.25 -9.68
N GLU A 192 -8.92 15.51 -9.42
CA GLU A 192 -10.20 16.09 -9.84
C GLU A 192 -10.13 16.56 -11.31
N ASP A 193 -9.12 17.38 -11.67
CA ASP A 193 -8.91 17.86 -13.04
C ASP A 193 -7.44 18.22 -13.28
N GLU A 194 -6.76 17.46 -14.16
CA GLU A 194 -5.33 17.66 -14.45
C GLU A 194 -5.07 18.99 -15.18
N ASP A 195 -5.96 19.40 -16.09
CA ASP A 195 -5.77 20.63 -16.88
C ASP A 195 -6.02 21.86 -16.02
N ALA A 196 -7.02 21.81 -15.15
CA ALA A 196 -7.27 22.88 -14.18
C ALA A 196 -6.11 23.00 -13.17
N ALA A 197 -5.58 21.91 -12.67
CA ALA A 197 -4.42 21.91 -11.77
C ALA A 197 -3.17 22.47 -12.46
N ALA A 198 -2.93 22.10 -13.72
CA ALA A 198 -1.82 22.63 -14.53
C ALA A 198 -1.97 24.13 -14.77
N ALA A 199 -3.18 24.62 -15.07
CA ALA A 199 -3.48 26.03 -15.26
C ALA A 199 -3.26 26.85 -13.96
N ALA A 200 -3.47 26.23 -12.79
CA ALA A 200 -3.15 26.80 -11.48
C ALA A 200 -1.65 26.77 -11.12
N GLY A 201 -0.78 26.25 -12.03
CA GLY A 201 0.67 26.25 -11.86
C GLY A 201 1.23 24.97 -11.21
N VAL A 202 0.41 23.92 -11.02
CA VAL A 202 0.88 22.63 -10.49
C VAL A 202 1.64 21.86 -11.56
N ASN A 203 2.85 21.39 -11.23
CA ASN A 203 3.59 20.50 -12.12
C ASN A 203 3.07 19.06 -11.98
N VAL A 204 2.06 18.73 -12.80
CA VAL A 204 1.35 17.44 -12.78
C VAL A 204 2.30 16.25 -12.89
N THR A 205 3.22 16.29 -13.87
CA THR A 205 4.18 15.20 -14.11
C THR A 205 5.08 14.97 -12.90
N PHE A 206 5.59 16.05 -12.30
CA PHE A 206 6.51 15.96 -11.16
C PHE A 206 5.81 15.38 -9.92
N GLU A 207 4.61 15.85 -9.57
CA GLU A 207 3.91 15.38 -8.37
C GLU A 207 3.46 13.92 -8.50
N LYS A 208 2.95 13.52 -9.67
CA LYS A 208 2.62 12.11 -9.95
C LYS A 208 3.86 11.21 -9.91
N LEU A 209 4.97 11.65 -10.50
CA LEU A 209 6.22 10.90 -10.50
C LEU A 209 6.79 10.74 -9.10
N ARG A 210 6.79 11.82 -8.32
CA ARG A 210 7.27 11.83 -6.94
C ARG A 210 6.54 10.81 -6.06
N ILE A 211 5.20 10.80 -6.10
CA ILE A 211 4.43 9.87 -5.27
C ILE A 211 4.60 8.42 -5.74
N THR A 212 4.73 8.19 -7.06
CA THR A 212 4.98 6.87 -7.64
C THR A 212 6.33 6.32 -7.22
N VAL A 213 7.38 7.14 -7.25
CA VAL A 213 8.73 6.73 -6.81
C VAL A 213 8.74 6.42 -5.32
N ILE A 214 8.14 7.27 -4.47
CA ILE A 214 8.04 7.00 -3.03
C ILE A 214 7.35 5.66 -2.79
N SER A 215 6.23 5.41 -3.46
CA SER A 215 5.47 4.16 -3.37
C SER A 215 6.31 2.95 -3.82
N ALA A 216 7.02 3.06 -4.95
CA ALA A 216 7.89 1.99 -5.46
C ALA A 216 9.04 1.66 -4.50
N LEU A 217 9.71 2.69 -3.95
CA LEU A 217 10.77 2.51 -2.95
C LEU A 217 10.26 1.80 -1.69
N MET A 218 9.13 2.23 -1.16
CA MET A 218 8.53 1.57 0.01
C MET A 218 8.17 0.12 -0.28
N THR A 219 7.61 -0.17 -1.46
CA THR A 219 7.26 -1.54 -1.86
C THR A 219 8.50 -2.42 -2.01
N ALA A 220 9.56 -1.92 -2.64
CA ALA A 220 10.82 -2.64 -2.77
C ALA A 220 11.46 -2.91 -1.40
N PHE A 221 11.40 -1.96 -0.48
CA PHE A 221 11.86 -2.14 0.89
C PHE A 221 11.08 -3.25 1.62
N ALA A 222 9.75 -3.29 1.46
CA ALA A 222 8.92 -4.37 1.98
C ALA A 222 9.35 -5.74 1.42
N GLY A 223 9.63 -5.82 0.11
CA GLY A 223 10.10 -7.03 -0.56
C GLY A 223 11.45 -7.51 0.00
N ALA A 224 12.40 -6.60 0.19
CA ALA A 224 13.69 -6.90 0.78
C ALA A 224 13.57 -7.44 2.21
N LEU A 225 12.74 -6.82 3.05
CA LEU A 225 12.49 -7.29 4.42
C LEU A 225 11.77 -8.64 4.44
N TYR A 226 10.79 -8.83 3.56
CA TYR A 226 10.08 -10.08 3.43
C TYR A 226 11.03 -11.22 3.07
N CYS A 227 11.96 -10.99 2.13
CA CYS A 227 13.00 -11.94 1.76
C CYS A 227 13.91 -12.31 2.94
N GLN A 228 14.39 -11.33 3.69
CA GLN A 228 15.27 -11.55 4.85
C GLN A 228 14.55 -12.28 6.00
N TYR A 229 13.26 -12.03 6.17
CA TYR A 229 12.46 -12.70 7.19
C TYR A 229 12.11 -14.13 6.82
N GLN A 230 11.64 -14.37 5.60
CA GLN A 230 11.18 -15.70 5.15
C GLN A 230 12.33 -16.64 4.80
N MET A 231 13.51 -16.10 4.48
CA MET A 231 14.69 -16.87 4.01
C MET A 231 14.41 -17.78 2.82
N PHE A 232 13.30 -17.60 2.17
CA PHE A 232 12.90 -18.25 0.91
C PHE A 232 11.92 -17.35 0.18
N ILE A 233 12.15 -17.15 -1.10
CA ILE A 233 11.26 -16.38 -1.99
C ILE A 233 11.03 -17.16 -3.28
N SER A 234 9.80 -17.13 -3.78
CA SER A 234 9.49 -17.56 -5.13
C SER A 234 8.97 -16.37 -5.95
N PRO A 235 9.11 -16.41 -7.29
CA PRO A 235 8.60 -15.32 -8.12
C PRO A 235 7.12 -15.03 -7.86
N ASP A 236 6.31 -16.07 -7.69
CA ASP A 236 4.86 -15.96 -7.48
C ASP A 236 4.48 -15.36 -6.12
N THR A 237 5.33 -15.50 -5.09
CA THR A 237 5.04 -14.98 -3.75
C THR A 237 5.42 -13.53 -3.54
N VAL A 238 6.38 -12.99 -4.33
CA VAL A 238 6.88 -11.63 -4.15
C VAL A 238 6.72 -10.76 -5.39
N SER A 239 6.38 -11.34 -6.56
CA SER A 239 6.27 -10.61 -7.81
C SER A 239 5.01 -10.98 -8.57
N GLY A 240 4.74 -10.27 -9.66
CA GLY A 240 3.64 -10.55 -10.54
C GLY A 240 2.32 -9.90 -10.17
N ILE A 241 1.31 -10.22 -10.95
CA ILE A 241 -0.01 -9.59 -10.90
C ILE A 241 -0.76 -9.98 -9.62
N ALA A 242 -0.65 -11.24 -9.17
CA ALA A 242 -1.34 -11.73 -7.99
C ALA A 242 -0.98 -10.91 -6.73
N VAL A 243 0.31 -10.62 -6.54
CA VAL A 243 0.80 -9.79 -5.43
C VAL A 243 0.24 -8.36 -5.52
N SER A 244 0.22 -7.78 -6.73
CA SER A 244 -0.35 -6.44 -6.95
C SER A 244 -1.84 -6.41 -6.65
N LEU A 245 -2.61 -7.41 -7.10
CA LEU A 245 -4.05 -7.53 -6.80
C LEU A 245 -4.30 -7.70 -5.31
N GLN A 246 -3.48 -8.48 -4.62
CA GLN A 246 -3.57 -8.63 -3.17
C GLN A 246 -3.39 -7.29 -2.44
N MET A 247 -2.43 -6.46 -2.88
CA MET A 247 -2.23 -5.12 -2.32
C MET A 247 -3.44 -4.21 -2.55
N VAL A 248 -3.96 -4.17 -3.77
CA VAL A 248 -5.19 -3.42 -4.12
C VAL A 248 -6.34 -3.84 -3.23
N PHE A 249 -6.61 -5.16 -3.17
CA PHE A 249 -7.70 -5.73 -2.38
C PHE A 249 -7.60 -5.32 -0.91
N ALA A 250 -6.45 -5.56 -0.29
CA ALA A 250 -6.27 -5.26 1.13
C ALA A 250 -6.49 -3.77 1.43
N VAL A 251 -5.97 -2.87 0.57
CA VAL A 251 -6.13 -1.43 0.75
C VAL A 251 -7.58 -0.99 0.57
N VAL A 252 -8.28 -1.51 -0.44
CA VAL A 252 -9.69 -1.18 -0.68
C VAL A 252 -10.57 -1.68 0.46
N VAL A 253 -10.38 -2.93 0.89
CA VAL A 253 -11.15 -3.52 2.01
C VAL A 253 -10.88 -2.79 3.33
N GLY A 254 -9.63 -2.48 3.62
CA GLY A 254 -9.26 -1.77 4.84
C GLY A 254 -9.72 -0.31 4.86
N GLY A 255 -9.67 0.37 3.71
CA GLY A 255 -10.04 1.78 3.52
C GLY A 255 -8.87 2.62 3.02
N ILE A 256 -8.89 2.96 1.74
CA ILE A 256 -7.79 3.63 1.02
C ILE A 256 -7.46 5.04 1.54
N TYR A 257 -8.45 5.77 2.07
CA TYR A 257 -8.31 7.15 2.52
C TYR A 257 -7.91 7.30 3.99
N VAL A 258 -7.69 6.19 4.70
CA VAL A 258 -7.39 6.18 6.14
C VAL A 258 -6.01 5.60 6.36
N ALA A 259 -5.16 6.28 7.17
CA ALA A 259 -3.77 5.86 7.43
C ALA A 259 -3.65 4.41 7.92
N PHE A 260 -4.57 3.97 8.77
CA PHE A 260 -4.61 2.60 9.31
C PHE A 260 -5.43 1.62 8.44
N GLY A 261 -6.03 2.09 7.35
CA GLY A 261 -6.78 1.25 6.40
C GLY A 261 -5.96 0.07 5.89
N PRO A 262 -4.77 0.31 5.32
CA PRO A 262 -3.89 -0.77 4.86
C PRO A 262 -3.55 -1.79 5.95
N THR A 263 -3.41 -1.36 7.21
CA THR A 263 -3.15 -2.26 8.33
C THR A 263 -4.35 -3.16 8.64
N VAL A 264 -5.55 -2.60 8.65
CA VAL A 264 -6.79 -3.40 8.81
C VAL A 264 -6.96 -4.35 7.63
N GLY A 265 -6.67 -3.89 6.41
CA GLY A 265 -6.63 -4.74 5.23
C GLY A 265 -5.65 -5.91 5.38
N ALA A 266 -4.44 -5.68 5.88
CA ALA A 266 -3.45 -6.73 6.12
C ALA A 266 -3.93 -7.74 7.16
N VAL A 267 -4.52 -7.29 8.25
CA VAL A 267 -5.10 -8.19 9.26
C VAL A 267 -6.17 -9.08 8.62
N ILE A 268 -7.09 -8.50 7.86
CA ILE A 268 -8.19 -9.25 7.26
C ILE A 268 -7.66 -10.25 6.23
N THR A 269 -6.77 -9.83 5.34
CA THR A 269 -6.28 -10.68 4.26
C THR A 269 -5.42 -11.83 4.77
N ILE A 270 -4.54 -11.58 5.75
CA ILE A 270 -3.68 -12.62 6.32
C ILE A 270 -4.48 -13.57 7.20
N MET A 271 -5.40 -13.06 8.05
CA MET A 271 -6.26 -13.92 8.86
C MET A 271 -7.19 -14.77 8.00
N LEU A 272 -7.69 -14.23 6.90
CA LEU A 272 -8.50 -14.97 5.95
C LEU A 272 -7.69 -16.09 5.28
N ALA A 273 -6.51 -15.76 4.74
CA ALA A 273 -5.63 -16.75 4.11
C ALA A 273 -5.26 -17.87 5.08
N GLU A 274 -4.91 -17.52 6.32
CA GLU A 274 -4.57 -18.47 7.35
C GLU A 274 -5.77 -19.34 7.78
N GLY A 275 -6.95 -18.71 7.95
CA GLY A 275 -8.19 -19.42 8.26
C GLY A 275 -8.60 -20.42 7.17
N LEU A 276 -8.45 -20.03 5.89
CA LEU A 276 -8.69 -20.94 4.77
C LEU A 276 -7.68 -22.10 4.75
N ARG A 277 -6.40 -21.80 5.02
CA ARG A 277 -5.34 -22.82 5.09
C ARG A 277 -5.61 -23.84 6.19
N ILE A 278 -6.06 -23.40 7.36
CA ILE A 278 -6.41 -24.29 8.47
C ILE A 278 -7.67 -25.10 8.15
N GLY A 279 -8.70 -24.46 7.58
CA GLY A 279 -10.00 -25.07 7.32
C GLY A 279 -10.01 -26.09 6.19
N PHE A 280 -9.32 -25.80 5.09
CA PHE A 280 -9.30 -26.67 3.90
C PHE A 280 -8.05 -27.57 3.81
N GLY A 281 -7.00 -27.27 4.57
CA GLY A 281 -5.75 -28.02 4.57
C GLY A 281 -5.08 -28.07 3.19
N THR A 282 -4.24 -29.10 2.97
CA THR A 282 -3.51 -29.29 1.71
C THR A 282 -4.37 -29.84 0.57
N LYS A 283 -5.63 -30.20 0.82
CA LYS A 283 -6.53 -30.83 -0.17
C LYS A 283 -7.14 -29.84 -1.16
N ALA A 284 -7.02 -28.55 -0.91
CA ALA A 284 -7.68 -27.50 -1.69
C ALA A 284 -6.68 -26.45 -2.22
N VAL A 285 -5.59 -26.90 -2.84
CA VAL A 285 -4.63 -26.02 -3.50
C VAL A 285 -5.34 -25.18 -4.56
N GLY A 286 -5.25 -23.83 -4.42
CA GLY A 286 -5.89 -22.86 -5.34
C GLY A 286 -7.26 -22.37 -4.91
N TRP A 287 -7.92 -22.98 -3.93
CA TRP A 287 -9.18 -22.48 -3.37
C TRP A 287 -8.99 -21.16 -2.64
N ASP A 288 -7.86 -20.94 -2.03
CA ASP A 288 -7.44 -19.68 -1.43
C ASP A 288 -7.51 -18.53 -2.44
N ASN A 289 -6.95 -18.71 -3.63
CA ASN A 289 -6.99 -17.70 -4.70
C ASN A 289 -8.42 -17.46 -5.22
N LEU A 290 -9.22 -18.52 -5.36
CA LEU A 290 -10.61 -18.40 -5.81
C LEU A 290 -11.46 -17.65 -4.78
N VAL A 291 -11.37 -18.02 -3.50
CA VAL A 291 -12.09 -17.35 -2.41
C VAL A 291 -11.63 -15.91 -2.29
N TYR A 292 -10.33 -15.66 -2.43
CA TYR A 292 -9.75 -14.32 -2.43
C TYR A 292 -10.34 -13.45 -3.53
N GLY A 293 -10.36 -13.96 -4.77
CA GLY A 293 -10.94 -13.25 -5.92
C GLY A 293 -12.43 -12.99 -5.75
N LEU A 294 -13.21 -13.98 -5.28
CA LEU A 294 -14.63 -13.82 -5.03
C LEU A 294 -14.92 -12.78 -3.94
N LEU A 295 -14.18 -12.85 -2.83
CA LEU A 295 -14.32 -11.88 -1.75
C LEU A 295 -13.92 -10.47 -2.19
N LEU A 296 -12.89 -10.32 -3.04
CA LEU A 296 -12.52 -9.04 -3.62
C LEU A 296 -13.70 -8.41 -4.35
N VAL A 297 -14.37 -9.17 -5.22
CA VAL A 297 -15.54 -8.69 -5.96
C VAL A 297 -16.67 -8.29 -5.02
N LEU A 298 -16.98 -9.12 -4.02
CA LEU A 298 -18.02 -8.82 -3.04
C LEU A 298 -17.70 -7.55 -2.23
N PHE A 299 -16.46 -7.39 -1.76
CA PHE A 299 -16.08 -6.20 -1.00
C PHE A 299 -16.12 -4.92 -1.82
N ILE A 300 -15.68 -4.94 -3.09
CA ILE A 300 -15.77 -3.77 -3.97
C ILE A 300 -17.23 -3.35 -4.18
N ILE A 301 -18.14 -4.31 -4.34
CA ILE A 301 -19.56 -4.03 -4.56
C ILE A 301 -20.23 -3.50 -3.28
N PHE A 302 -20.00 -4.13 -2.13
CA PHE A 302 -20.75 -3.83 -0.91
C PHE A 302 -20.10 -2.79 0.00
N LEU A 303 -18.76 -2.60 -0.08
CA LEU A 303 -18.01 -1.68 0.77
C LEU A 303 -17.06 -0.77 -0.02
N PRO A 304 -17.57 0.11 -0.89
CA PRO A 304 -16.73 0.96 -1.75
C PRO A 304 -15.80 1.92 -0.99
N LYS A 305 -16.10 2.23 0.27
CA LYS A 305 -15.26 3.06 1.17
C LYS A 305 -14.36 2.26 2.09
N GLY A 306 -14.39 0.93 1.99
CA GLY A 306 -13.72 0.02 2.90
C GLY A 306 -14.35 -0.03 4.29
N ILE A 307 -13.88 -0.96 5.12
CA ILE A 307 -14.43 -1.21 6.45
C ILE A 307 -14.21 0.00 7.36
N LEU A 308 -12.97 0.49 7.46
CA LEU A 308 -12.64 1.65 8.29
C LEU A 308 -13.29 2.94 7.81
N GLY A 309 -13.34 3.19 6.50
CA GLY A 309 -14.01 4.35 5.93
C GLY A 309 -15.49 4.37 6.29
N SER A 310 -16.17 3.25 6.11
CA SER A 310 -17.59 3.09 6.43
C SER A 310 -17.90 3.26 7.92
N LEU A 311 -17.03 2.74 8.80
CA LEU A 311 -17.17 2.89 10.25
C LEU A 311 -16.97 4.33 10.71
N LEU A 312 -15.97 5.03 10.15
CA LEU A 312 -15.69 6.43 10.48
C LEU A 312 -16.79 7.37 9.97
N ASP A 313 -17.33 7.13 8.77
CA ASP A 313 -18.46 7.89 8.26
C ASP A 313 -19.71 7.74 9.15
N ARG A 314 -20.04 6.53 9.58
CA ARG A 314 -21.13 6.28 10.53
C ARG A 314 -20.92 6.99 11.87
N ALA A 315 -19.68 7.04 12.36
CA ALA A 315 -19.33 7.74 13.59
C ALA A 315 -19.40 9.27 13.44
N ARG A 316 -19.10 9.81 12.24
CA ARG A 316 -19.22 11.24 11.93
C ARG A 316 -20.67 11.68 11.80
N VAL A 317 -21.49 10.92 11.08
CA VAL A 317 -22.94 11.21 10.92
C VAL A 317 -23.65 11.26 12.26
N ARG A 318 -23.27 10.43 13.23
CA ARG A 318 -23.82 10.46 14.59
C ARG A 318 -23.42 11.70 15.41
N ARG A 319 -22.38 12.44 15.00
CA ARG A 319 -21.87 13.62 15.73
C ARG A 319 -22.32 14.95 15.12
N VAL A 320 -22.93 14.95 13.94
CA VAL A 320 -23.49 16.15 13.32
C VAL A 320 -24.91 16.34 13.88
N PRO A 321 -25.20 17.42 14.62
CA PRO A 321 -26.57 17.74 14.98
C PRO A 321 -27.43 17.91 13.73
N PRO A 322 -28.75 17.60 13.76
CA PRO A 322 -29.62 17.84 12.65
C PRO A 322 -29.44 19.30 12.16
N ALA A 323 -29.23 19.47 10.85
CA ALA A 323 -29.09 20.80 10.27
C ALA A 323 -30.29 21.65 10.68
N ALA A 324 -30.04 22.86 11.17
CA ALA A 324 -31.10 23.81 11.44
C ALA A 324 -32.02 23.93 10.22
N PRO A 325 -33.34 23.99 10.38
CA PRO A 325 -34.27 24.11 9.26
C PRO A 325 -33.85 25.29 8.37
N LYS A 326 -33.74 25.03 7.08
CA LYS A 326 -33.41 26.07 6.10
C LYS A 326 -34.39 27.26 6.31
N PRO A 327 -33.90 28.52 6.36
CA PRO A 327 -34.77 29.67 6.41
C PRO A 327 -35.79 29.55 5.29
N GLN A 328 -37.05 29.59 5.63
CA GLN A 328 -38.12 29.61 4.63
C GLN A 328 -37.85 30.85 3.75
N ALA A 329 -37.77 30.62 2.44
CA ALA A 329 -37.65 31.71 1.48
C ALA A 329 -38.82 32.66 1.72
N VAL A 330 -38.50 33.88 2.16
CA VAL A 330 -39.49 34.98 2.27
C VAL A 330 -40.02 35.18 0.86
N PRO A 331 -41.35 35.08 0.64
CA PRO A 331 -41.90 35.35 -0.67
C PRO A 331 -41.54 36.78 -1.09
N LEU A 332 -40.82 36.91 -2.20
CA LEU A 332 -40.59 38.21 -2.81
C LEU A 332 -41.95 38.86 -3.03
N ALA A 333 -42.21 39.99 -2.34
CA ALA A 333 -43.40 40.78 -2.56
C ALA A 333 -43.46 41.16 -4.04
N ARG A 334 -44.55 40.79 -4.72
CA ARG A 334 -44.78 41.16 -6.12
C ARG A 334 -44.68 42.68 -6.21
N ALA A 335 -43.80 43.17 -7.07
CA ALA A 335 -43.74 44.56 -7.43
C ALA A 335 -45.11 45.00 -7.98
N PRO A 336 -45.63 46.19 -7.61
CA PRO A 336 -46.92 46.68 -8.13
C PRO A 336 -46.81 46.83 -9.63
N SER A 337 -47.78 46.27 -10.34
CA SER A 337 -47.94 46.40 -11.78
C SER A 337 -48.08 47.87 -12.15
N ALA A 338 -47.13 48.43 -12.93
CA ALA A 338 -47.26 49.75 -13.53
C ALA A 338 -48.48 49.81 -14.40
N SER A 339 -49.47 50.57 -14.05
CA SER A 339 -50.63 50.87 -14.86
C SER A 339 -50.18 51.64 -16.12
N ALA A 340 -50.35 51.03 -17.28
CA ALA A 340 -50.17 51.68 -18.57
C ALA A 340 -51.18 52.84 -18.69
N SER A 341 -50.72 54.06 -18.57
CA SER A 341 -51.47 55.23 -19.02
C SER A 341 -51.29 55.41 -20.52
N SER A 342 -52.34 55.18 -21.28
CA SER A 342 -52.46 55.54 -22.72
C SER A 342 -52.40 57.09 -22.85
N PRO A 343 -51.66 57.64 -23.79
CA PRO A 343 -51.73 59.03 -24.16
C PRO A 343 -52.92 59.34 -25.10
N PRO A 344 -53.45 60.58 -25.17
CA PRO A 344 -54.61 60.96 -25.97
C PRO A 344 -54.36 60.96 -27.45
#